data_cb4aa4e9bf3f9c1f261eec86f678902f
#
_entry.id   cb4aa4e9bf3f9c1f261eec86f678902f
#
_cell.length_a   1.000
_cell.length_b   1.000
_cell.length_c   1.000
_cell.angle_alpha   90.00
_cell.angle_beta   90.00
_cell.angle_gamma   90.00
#
_symmetry.space_group_name_H-M   'P 1'
#
loop_
_entity.id
_entity.type
_entity.pdbx_description
1 polymer ?
#
loop_
_entity_poly.entity_id
_entity_poly.type
_entity_poly.pdbx_seq_one_letter_code
_entity_poly.pdbx_strand_id
1 'polypeptide(L)'
;SKGDQNLTDPLYRMGIQGIFTKTLDAALINKKIDIAVHSLKDVPTVLAKGIEISAVLERGANKDVIVYPLKKNQDKIIATGSLRRKAQWLRKYPEYKVENIRGNINKRLEKLEHSLWSGAIFAKAGIERLGLSGLNYDNLDWMISAPGQGVIGIASLISNNEIKPYLKKINCEKTKLCAKIERTFLNTLEGGCTAPIGAHSRIENDTLFFKGGLFSLDGKDAITLDDQ
;
A
#
# COMPACT_ATOMS: atom_id res chain seq x y z
N SER A 1 -13.29 8.09 -3.58
CA SER A 1 -13.36 8.32 -2.11
C SER A 1 -13.09 9.79 -1.80
N LYS A 2 -13.41 10.24 -0.56
CA LYS A 2 -13.05 11.60 -0.11
C LYS A 2 -11.54 11.86 -0.18
N GLY A 3 -10.71 10.83 -0.05
CA GLY A 3 -9.26 10.92 -0.22
C GLY A 3 -8.81 11.19 -1.65
N ASP A 4 -9.63 10.89 -2.65
CA ASP A 4 -9.35 11.16 -4.06
C ASP A 4 -9.82 12.56 -4.48
N GLN A 5 -10.66 13.23 -3.67
CA GLN A 5 -11.20 14.55 -3.96
C GLN A 5 -10.26 15.69 -3.51
N ASN A 6 -9.50 15.49 -2.43
CA ASN A 6 -8.48 16.45 -2.00
C ASN A 6 -7.09 16.01 -2.51
N LEU A 7 -6.63 16.66 -3.57
CA LEU A 7 -5.37 16.35 -4.26
C LEU A 7 -4.18 17.24 -3.83
N THR A 8 -4.41 18.19 -2.93
CA THR A 8 -3.39 19.19 -2.53
C THR A 8 -2.71 18.81 -1.21
N ASP A 9 -3.46 18.39 -0.20
CA ASP A 9 -2.89 18.08 1.11
C ASP A 9 -2.27 16.67 1.18
N PRO A 10 -1.10 16.51 1.81
CA PRO A 10 -0.52 15.19 2.06
C PRO A 10 -1.46 14.34 2.93
N LEU A 11 -1.59 13.03 2.61
CA LEU A 11 -2.47 12.10 3.34
C LEU A 11 -2.22 12.09 4.85
N TYR A 12 -0.96 12.21 5.27
CA TYR A 12 -0.57 12.21 6.69
C TYR A 12 -1.05 13.45 7.46
N ARG A 13 -1.32 14.58 6.78
CA ARG A 13 -1.87 15.79 7.40
C ARG A 13 -3.38 15.74 7.58
N MET A 14 -4.07 14.89 6.84
CA MET A 14 -5.54 14.82 6.89
C MET A 14 -6.06 14.12 8.17
N GLY A 15 -5.18 13.49 8.97
CA GLY A 15 -5.49 12.97 10.32
C GLY A 15 -6.64 11.95 10.40
N ILE A 16 -7.24 11.55 9.28
CA ILE A 16 -8.44 10.73 9.23
C ILE A 16 -8.05 9.29 8.87
N GLN A 17 -7.92 8.44 9.87
CA GLN A 17 -7.84 7.00 9.63
C GLN A 17 -9.07 6.52 8.85
N GLY A 18 -8.84 5.68 7.83
CA GLY A 18 -9.92 5.07 7.05
C GLY A 18 -10.63 6.02 6.08
N ILE A 19 -9.99 7.12 5.63
CA ILE A 19 -10.59 8.04 4.67
C ILE A 19 -11.06 7.34 3.37
N PHE A 20 -10.42 6.22 3.01
CA PHE A 20 -10.76 5.43 1.83
C PHE A 20 -11.83 4.37 2.09
N THR A 21 -12.07 3.99 3.36
CA THR A 21 -13.01 2.91 3.71
C THR A 21 -14.32 3.41 4.28
N LYS A 22 -14.35 4.54 4.98
CA LYS A 22 -15.53 5.04 5.73
C LYS A 22 -16.84 5.04 4.95
N THR A 23 -16.82 5.44 3.68
CA THR A 23 -18.05 5.48 2.86
C THR A 23 -18.58 4.08 2.59
N LEU A 24 -17.67 3.12 2.29
CA LEU A 24 -18.04 1.74 2.04
C LEU A 24 -18.39 1.02 3.34
N ASP A 25 -17.71 1.33 4.45
CA ASP A 25 -18.03 0.81 5.79
C ASP A 25 -19.47 1.21 6.19
N ALA A 26 -19.84 2.48 5.97
CA ALA A 26 -21.19 2.95 6.22
C ALA A 26 -22.21 2.26 5.30
N ALA A 27 -21.87 1.98 4.05
CA ALA A 27 -22.75 1.27 3.13
C ALA A 27 -22.94 -0.21 3.54
N LEU A 28 -21.89 -0.88 4.04
CA LEU A 28 -21.98 -2.24 4.60
C LEU A 28 -22.87 -2.25 5.85
N ILE A 29 -22.61 -1.35 6.82
CA ILE A 29 -23.36 -1.29 8.09
C ILE A 29 -24.85 -1.04 7.83
N ASN A 30 -25.18 -0.17 6.85
CA ASN A 30 -26.54 0.11 6.43
C ASN A 30 -27.12 -0.94 5.45
N LYS A 31 -26.41 -2.04 5.22
CA LYS A 31 -26.85 -3.14 4.31
C LYS A 31 -27.19 -2.67 2.90
N LYS A 32 -26.56 -1.60 2.42
CA LYS A 32 -26.71 -1.11 1.05
C LYS A 32 -25.84 -1.87 0.05
N ILE A 33 -24.79 -2.52 0.56
CA ILE A 33 -23.89 -3.41 -0.18
C ILE A 33 -23.57 -4.62 0.71
N ASP A 34 -23.23 -5.74 0.09
CA ASP A 34 -22.87 -6.99 0.79
C ASP A 34 -21.37 -7.09 1.01
N ILE A 35 -20.59 -6.55 0.10
CA ILE A 35 -19.11 -6.55 0.14
C ILE A 35 -18.54 -5.18 -0.22
N ALA A 36 -17.35 -4.93 0.32
CA ALA A 36 -16.49 -3.83 -0.12
C ALA A 36 -15.11 -4.37 -0.49
N VAL A 37 -14.63 -4.01 -1.68
CA VAL A 37 -13.34 -4.48 -2.22
C VAL A 37 -12.29 -3.38 -2.06
N HIS A 38 -11.15 -3.72 -1.46
CA HIS A 38 -10.10 -2.76 -1.13
C HIS A 38 -8.70 -3.26 -1.52
N SER A 39 -7.80 -2.35 -1.84
CA SER A 39 -6.38 -2.59 -1.66
C SER A 39 -6.10 -2.71 -0.17
N LEU A 40 -5.66 -3.87 0.30
CA LEU A 40 -5.60 -4.18 1.73
C LEU A 40 -4.66 -3.25 2.51
N LYS A 41 -3.60 -2.75 1.87
CA LYS A 41 -2.68 -1.77 2.45
C LYS A 41 -3.31 -0.43 2.83
N ASP A 42 -4.45 -0.10 2.23
CA ASP A 42 -5.17 1.16 2.45
C ASP A 42 -6.30 0.99 3.50
N VAL A 43 -6.52 -0.25 3.98
CA VAL A 43 -7.50 -0.58 5.01
C VAL A 43 -6.88 -0.40 6.39
N PRO A 44 -7.51 0.33 7.34
CA PRO A 44 -7.02 0.46 8.71
C PRO A 44 -6.78 -0.89 9.38
N THR A 45 -5.79 -0.97 10.27
CA THR A 45 -5.51 -2.20 11.04
C THR A 45 -6.67 -2.57 11.97
N VAL A 46 -7.36 -1.56 12.50
CA VAL A 46 -8.60 -1.71 13.29
C VAL A 46 -9.77 -1.32 12.39
N LEU A 47 -10.65 -2.28 12.16
CA LEU A 47 -11.84 -2.10 11.33
C LEU A 47 -13.00 -1.48 12.14
N ALA A 48 -13.99 -0.93 11.43
CA ALA A 48 -15.22 -0.49 12.05
C ALA A 48 -15.95 -1.70 12.71
N LYS A 49 -16.61 -1.44 13.85
CA LYS A 49 -17.35 -2.49 14.59
C LYS A 49 -18.35 -3.18 13.68
N GLY A 50 -18.33 -4.49 13.67
CA GLY A 50 -19.23 -5.32 12.87
C GLY A 50 -18.74 -5.61 11.45
N ILE A 51 -17.57 -5.10 11.04
CA ILE A 51 -16.94 -5.38 9.75
C ILE A 51 -15.71 -6.27 9.95
N GLU A 52 -15.49 -7.21 9.04
CA GLU A 52 -14.30 -8.04 8.97
C GLU A 52 -13.73 -8.09 7.55
N ILE A 53 -12.45 -8.44 7.40
CA ILE A 53 -11.90 -8.89 6.11
C ILE A 53 -12.23 -10.36 5.97
N SER A 54 -13.30 -10.62 5.24
CA SER A 54 -13.87 -11.97 5.10
C SER A 54 -13.09 -12.83 4.12
N ALA A 55 -12.46 -12.21 3.12
CA ALA A 55 -11.59 -12.91 2.18
C ALA A 55 -10.44 -12.01 1.71
N VAL A 56 -9.34 -12.63 1.32
CA VAL A 56 -8.28 -11.98 0.56
C VAL A 56 -7.97 -12.82 -0.69
N LEU A 57 -7.72 -12.15 -1.80
CA LEU A 57 -7.33 -12.82 -3.02
C LEU A 57 -5.83 -13.17 -2.98
N GLU A 58 -5.41 -14.05 -3.88
CA GLU A 58 -4.00 -14.33 -4.08
C GLU A 58 -3.22 -13.03 -4.29
N ARG A 59 -2.03 -12.96 -3.67
CA ARG A 59 -1.19 -11.76 -3.72
C ARG A 59 -0.64 -11.57 -5.12
N GLY A 60 -0.89 -10.39 -5.69
CA GLY A 60 -0.19 -9.92 -6.88
C GLY A 60 1.19 -9.34 -6.53
N ALA A 61 1.79 -8.59 -7.46
CA ALA A 61 3.10 -8.00 -7.25
C ALA A 61 3.14 -7.14 -5.98
N ASN A 62 4.08 -7.47 -5.07
CA ASN A 62 4.25 -6.80 -3.79
C ASN A 62 5.31 -5.68 -3.81
N LYS A 63 6.14 -5.61 -4.87
CA LYS A 63 7.25 -4.67 -4.96
C LYS A 63 6.80 -3.25 -5.25
N ASP A 64 7.67 -2.31 -4.86
CA ASP A 64 7.64 -0.95 -5.36
C ASP A 64 8.51 -0.86 -6.63
N VAL A 65 8.17 0.08 -7.49
CA VAL A 65 8.92 0.39 -8.71
C VAL A 65 9.13 1.89 -8.81
N ILE A 66 10.25 2.29 -9.40
CA ILE A 66 10.46 3.66 -9.85
C ILE A 66 10.16 3.72 -11.34
N VAL A 67 9.21 4.57 -11.72
CA VAL A 67 8.89 4.85 -13.12
C VAL A 67 9.63 6.12 -13.52
N TYR A 68 10.26 6.07 -14.67
CA TYR A 68 11.01 7.17 -15.24
C TYR A 68 10.19 7.93 -16.29
N PRO A 69 10.34 9.26 -16.41
CA PRO A 69 9.72 10.01 -17.49
C PRO A 69 10.34 9.64 -18.84
N LEU A 70 9.61 9.86 -19.93
CA LEU A 70 10.12 9.64 -21.29
C LEU A 70 11.35 10.51 -21.58
N LYS A 71 11.29 11.78 -21.17
CA LYS A 71 12.44 12.69 -21.23
C LYS A 71 13.22 12.59 -19.92
N LYS A 72 14.42 12.02 -19.98
CA LYS A 72 15.29 11.90 -18.81
C LYS A 72 15.60 13.27 -18.19
N ASN A 73 15.32 13.41 -16.90
CA ASN A 73 15.79 14.52 -16.08
C ASN A 73 16.99 14.08 -15.24
N GLN A 74 17.99 14.95 -15.14
CA GLN A 74 19.20 14.68 -14.35
C GLN A 74 19.10 15.18 -12.91
N ASP A 75 18.00 15.86 -12.57
CA ASP A 75 17.79 16.39 -11.23
C ASP A 75 17.63 15.23 -10.23
N LYS A 76 18.28 15.37 -9.09
CA LYS A 76 18.16 14.39 -8.00
C LYS A 76 16.85 14.60 -7.22
N ILE A 77 15.72 14.54 -7.94
CA ILE A 77 14.37 14.72 -7.37
C ILE A 77 13.52 13.52 -7.77
N ILE A 78 12.94 12.83 -6.79
CA ILE A 78 11.94 11.80 -7.05
C ILE A 78 10.61 12.15 -6.39
N ALA A 79 9.52 11.56 -6.88
CA ALA A 79 8.19 11.83 -6.36
C ALA A 79 7.56 10.60 -5.70
N THR A 80 7.04 10.79 -4.49
CA THR A 80 6.19 9.82 -3.81
C THR A 80 5.28 10.48 -2.78
N GLY A 81 4.03 10.01 -2.64
CA GLY A 81 3.13 10.44 -1.56
C GLY A 81 3.21 9.53 -0.32
N SER A 82 4.13 8.58 -0.27
CA SER A 82 4.28 7.62 0.83
C SER A 82 5.48 7.96 1.69
N LEU A 83 5.26 8.18 3.00
CA LEU A 83 6.34 8.43 3.97
C LEU A 83 7.28 7.24 4.07
N ARG A 84 6.77 6.00 3.99
CA ARG A 84 7.58 4.78 3.97
C ARG A 84 8.56 4.76 2.80
N ARG A 85 8.10 5.08 1.59
CA ARG A 85 8.95 5.13 0.39
C ARG A 85 9.96 6.25 0.47
N LYS A 86 9.51 7.44 0.93
CA LYS A 86 10.38 8.59 1.14
C LYS A 86 11.53 8.26 2.09
N ALA A 87 11.22 7.71 3.25
CA ALA A 87 12.22 7.37 4.27
C ALA A 87 13.24 6.36 3.74
N GLN A 88 12.79 5.28 3.12
CA GLN A 88 13.68 4.26 2.57
C GLN A 88 14.50 4.79 1.37
N TRP A 89 13.91 5.66 0.53
CA TRP A 89 14.65 6.28 -0.57
C TRP A 89 15.77 7.17 -0.06
N LEU A 90 15.48 8.08 0.88
CA LEU A 90 16.48 8.98 1.47
C LEU A 90 17.57 8.23 2.23
N ARG A 91 17.26 7.08 2.84
CA ARG A 91 18.26 6.22 3.46
C ARG A 91 19.27 5.70 2.45
N LYS A 92 18.81 5.31 1.27
CA LYS A 92 19.68 4.75 0.22
C LYS A 92 20.35 5.82 -0.62
N TYR A 93 19.67 6.94 -0.84
CA TYR A 93 20.10 8.05 -1.69
C TYR A 93 19.88 9.38 -0.95
N PRO A 94 20.72 9.69 0.05
CA PRO A 94 20.54 10.87 0.92
C PRO A 94 20.66 12.21 0.17
N GLU A 95 21.29 12.21 -0.99
CA GLU A 95 21.46 13.39 -1.83
C GLU A 95 20.23 13.77 -2.66
N TYR A 96 19.19 12.92 -2.65
CA TYR A 96 17.96 13.18 -3.40
C TYR A 96 16.98 14.04 -2.61
N LYS A 97 16.26 14.89 -3.32
CA LYS A 97 15.04 15.54 -2.83
C LYS A 97 13.84 14.66 -3.14
N VAL A 98 12.92 14.54 -2.18
CA VAL A 98 11.69 13.77 -2.37
C VAL A 98 10.49 14.70 -2.31
N GLU A 99 9.77 14.78 -3.42
CA GLU A 99 8.57 15.60 -3.55
C GLU A 99 7.28 14.78 -3.43
N ASN A 100 6.21 15.44 -3.01
CA ASN A 100 4.93 14.78 -2.82
C ASN A 100 4.17 14.67 -4.16
N ILE A 101 3.61 13.49 -4.44
CA ILE A 101 2.76 13.25 -5.61
C ILE A 101 1.41 12.68 -5.18
N ARG A 102 0.33 13.26 -5.67
CA ARG A 102 -1.06 12.90 -5.37
C ARG A 102 -1.88 12.71 -6.63
N GLY A 103 -2.96 11.93 -6.49
CA GLY A 103 -3.88 11.57 -7.56
C GLY A 103 -3.93 10.05 -7.78
N ASN A 104 -4.75 9.61 -8.70
CA ASN A 104 -4.73 8.23 -9.20
C ASN A 104 -3.45 7.98 -10.04
N ILE A 105 -3.22 6.73 -10.43
CA ILE A 105 -1.98 6.34 -11.13
C ILE A 105 -1.81 7.15 -12.42
N ASN A 106 -2.86 7.28 -13.23
CA ASN A 106 -2.78 8.00 -14.51
C ASN A 106 -2.40 9.48 -14.31
N LYS A 107 -3.06 10.17 -13.36
CA LYS A 107 -2.71 11.55 -13.02
C LYS A 107 -1.30 11.70 -12.46
N ARG A 108 -0.78 10.70 -11.74
CA ARG A 108 0.60 10.72 -11.25
C ARG A 108 1.60 10.52 -12.39
N LEU A 109 1.30 9.64 -13.34
CA LEU A 109 2.13 9.46 -14.54
C LEU A 109 2.15 10.73 -15.39
N GLU A 110 0.99 11.36 -15.61
CA GLU A 110 0.89 12.65 -16.28
C GLU A 110 1.75 13.73 -15.60
N LYS A 111 1.66 13.84 -14.26
CA LYS A 111 2.49 14.78 -13.49
C LYS A 111 3.98 14.48 -13.61
N LEU A 112 4.37 13.19 -13.67
CA LEU A 112 5.76 12.79 -13.85
C LEU A 112 6.30 13.32 -15.19
N GLU A 113 5.54 13.18 -16.28
CA GLU A 113 5.97 13.63 -17.62
C GLU A 113 6.13 15.16 -17.72
N HIS A 114 5.38 15.93 -16.92
CA HIS A 114 5.40 17.40 -16.92
C HIS A 114 6.20 18.02 -15.78
N SER A 115 6.99 17.22 -15.04
CA SER A 115 7.80 17.67 -13.92
C SER A 115 9.29 17.63 -14.21
N LEU A 116 10.09 18.15 -13.27
CA LEU A 116 11.53 18.00 -13.25
C LEU A 116 12.00 16.73 -12.50
N TRP A 117 11.07 15.85 -12.12
CA TRP A 117 11.39 14.65 -11.38
C TRP A 117 12.17 13.66 -12.26
N SER A 118 13.23 13.09 -11.71
CA SER A 118 13.97 12.00 -12.36
C SER A 118 13.21 10.67 -12.31
N GLY A 119 12.16 10.58 -11.47
CA GLY A 119 11.30 9.41 -11.39
C GLY A 119 10.21 9.56 -10.32
N ALA A 120 9.23 8.66 -10.35
CA ALA A 120 8.20 8.57 -9.31
C ALA A 120 7.99 7.12 -8.87
N ILE A 121 7.73 6.91 -7.57
CA ILE A 121 7.62 5.55 -6.99
C ILE A 121 6.16 5.12 -6.93
N PHE A 122 5.90 3.95 -7.52
CA PHE A 122 4.59 3.31 -7.59
C PHE A 122 4.62 1.92 -6.95
N ALA A 123 3.44 1.38 -6.62
CA ALA A 123 3.28 -0.05 -6.36
C ALA A 123 3.13 -0.78 -7.69
N LYS A 124 3.94 -1.81 -7.94
CA LYS A 124 3.92 -2.60 -9.17
C LYS A 124 2.54 -3.17 -9.48
N ALA A 125 1.85 -3.73 -8.47
CA ALA A 125 0.49 -4.23 -8.63
C ALA A 125 -0.51 -3.21 -9.18
N GLY A 126 -0.31 -1.92 -8.89
CA GLY A 126 -1.19 -0.87 -9.41
C GLY A 126 -1.00 -0.65 -10.92
N ILE A 127 0.24 -0.71 -11.39
CA ILE A 127 0.58 -0.60 -12.81
C ILE A 127 0.05 -1.82 -13.58
N GLU A 128 0.31 -3.03 -13.06
CA GLU A 128 -0.14 -4.28 -13.68
C GLU A 128 -1.67 -4.37 -13.80
N ARG A 129 -2.39 -4.01 -12.73
CA ARG A 129 -3.88 -4.04 -12.73
C ARG A 129 -4.53 -3.07 -13.72
N LEU A 130 -3.85 -2.00 -14.06
CA LEU A 130 -4.32 -1.05 -15.07
C LEU A 130 -3.89 -1.43 -16.49
N GLY A 131 -3.15 -2.54 -16.65
CA GLY A 131 -2.64 -2.98 -17.95
C GLY A 131 -1.70 -1.97 -18.61
N LEU A 132 -1.01 -1.15 -17.81
CA LEU A 132 -0.12 -0.12 -18.32
C LEU A 132 1.15 -0.77 -18.86
N SER A 133 1.24 -0.89 -20.19
CA SER A 133 2.40 -1.36 -20.94
C SER A 133 3.25 -0.19 -21.41
N GLY A 134 4.53 -0.46 -21.70
CA GLY A 134 5.45 0.53 -22.29
C GLY A 134 6.03 1.54 -21.30
N LEU A 135 5.75 1.42 -19.99
CA LEU A 135 6.40 2.25 -18.98
C LEU A 135 7.85 1.81 -18.79
N ASN A 136 8.76 2.77 -18.77
CA ASN A 136 10.15 2.54 -18.38
C ASN A 136 10.25 2.58 -16.86
N TYR A 137 10.51 1.42 -16.21
CA TYR A 137 10.61 1.33 -14.75
C TYR A 137 11.61 0.28 -14.29
N ASP A 138 12.16 0.49 -13.09
CA ASP A 138 12.97 -0.49 -12.37
C ASP A 138 12.26 -0.97 -11.10
N ASN A 139 12.48 -2.24 -10.74
CA ASN A 139 12.02 -2.77 -9.46
C ASN A 139 12.92 -2.26 -8.33
N LEU A 140 12.31 -1.86 -7.22
CA LEU A 140 13.02 -1.46 -6.01
C LEU A 140 13.10 -2.66 -5.04
N ASP A 141 13.89 -3.68 -5.40
CA ASP A 141 13.99 -4.96 -4.67
C ASP A 141 14.49 -4.80 -3.23
N TRP A 142 15.23 -3.74 -2.97
CA TRP A 142 15.75 -3.38 -1.65
C TRP A 142 14.69 -2.71 -0.74
N MET A 143 13.60 -2.22 -1.31
CA MET A 143 12.57 -1.47 -0.57
C MET A 143 11.56 -2.44 0.07
N ILE A 144 11.41 -2.37 1.38
CA ILE A 144 10.40 -3.14 2.12
C ILE A 144 9.02 -2.56 1.81
N SER A 145 8.13 -3.39 1.28
CA SER A 145 6.79 -2.98 0.83
C SER A 145 5.88 -2.56 1.99
N ALA A 146 4.76 -1.92 1.67
CA ALA A 146 3.75 -1.64 2.68
C ALA A 146 3.05 -2.93 3.12
N PRO A 147 2.67 -3.05 4.41
CA PRO A 147 1.87 -4.17 4.89
C PRO A 147 0.61 -4.37 4.04
N GLY A 148 0.39 -5.58 3.54
CA GLY A 148 -0.73 -5.90 2.64
C GLY A 148 -0.59 -5.37 1.21
N GLN A 149 0.58 -4.91 0.78
CA GLN A 149 0.79 -4.47 -0.60
C GLN A 149 0.64 -5.65 -1.57
N GLY A 150 -0.02 -5.39 -2.71
CA GLY A 150 -0.33 -6.42 -3.70
C GLY A 150 -1.61 -7.24 -3.38
N VAL A 151 -2.16 -7.13 -2.18
CA VAL A 151 -3.33 -7.90 -1.73
C VAL A 151 -4.62 -7.11 -1.96
N ILE A 152 -5.61 -7.78 -2.52
CA ILE A 152 -7.01 -7.33 -2.53
C ILE A 152 -7.72 -7.99 -1.34
N GLY A 153 -8.29 -7.17 -0.48
CA GLY A 153 -9.13 -7.60 0.64
C GLY A 153 -10.61 -7.33 0.35
N ILE A 154 -11.45 -8.25 0.79
CA ILE A 154 -12.89 -8.15 0.68
C ILE A 154 -13.46 -8.05 2.09
N ALA A 155 -14.04 -6.90 2.39
CA ALA A 155 -14.73 -6.64 3.66
C ALA A 155 -16.20 -6.95 3.54
N SER A 156 -16.79 -7.51 4.60
CA SER A 156 -18.23 -7.70 4.74
C SER A 156 -18.66 -7.56 6.21
N LEU A 157 -19.97 -7.57 6.46
CA LEU A 157 -20.48 -7.66 7.83
C LEU A 157 -20.20 -9.04 8.42
N ILE A 158 -19.75 -9.08 9.67
CA ILE A 158 -19.57 -10.32 10.45
C ILE A 158 -20.88 -11.12 10.50
N SER A 159 -22.02 -10.44 10.56
CA SER A 159 -23.36 -11.03 10.63
C SER A 159 -23.90 -11.53 9.29
N ASN A 160 -23.27 -11.21 8.14
CA ASN A 160 -23.73 -11.64 6.82
C ASN A 160 -23.25 -13.07 6.54
N ASN A 161 -24.00 -14.06 7.04
CA ASN A 161 -23.67 -15.47 6.89
C ASN A 161 -23.95 -16.02 5.49
N GLU A 162 -24.80 -15.35 4.72
CA GLU A 162 -25.20 -15.81 3.38
C GLU A 162 -24.04 -15.72 2.39
N ILE A 163 -23.19 -14.67 2.51
CA ILE A 163 -22.09 -14.44 1.57
C ILE A 163 -20.82 -15.22 1.93
N LYS A 164 -20.65 -15.63 3.19
CA LYS A 164 -19.43 -16.31 3.68
C LYS A 164 -19.02 -17.55 2.88
N PRO A 165 -19.95 -18.45 2.47
CA PRO A 165 -19.58 -19.62 1.66
C PRO A 165 -18.98 -19.25 0.31
N TYR A 166 -19.44 -18.16 -0.30
CA TYR A 166 -18.90 -17.66 -1.57
C TYR A 166 -17.52 -17.04 -1.39
N LEU A 167 -17.36 -16.21 -0.34
CA LEU A 167 -16.07 -15.57 -0.03
C LEU A 167 -15.01 -16.59 0.34
N LYS A 168 -15.37 -17.68 1.02
CA LYS A 168 -14.44 -18.77 1.33
C LYS A 168 -13.84 -19.41 0.08
N LYS A 169 -14.60 -19.52 -1.03
CA LYS A 169 -14.13 -20.11 -2.29
C LYS A 169 -13.04 -19.31 -2.99
N ILE A 170 -13.03 -18.01 -2.79
CA ILE A 170 -12.06 -17.09 -3.41
C ILE A 170 -10.95 -16.66 -2.45
N ASN A 171 -11.01 -17.10 -1.19
CA ASN A 171 -10.02 -16.74 -0.19
C ASN A 171 -8.73 -17.54 -0.37
N CYS A 172 -7.59 -16.86 -0.39
CA CYS A 172 -6.26 -17.46 -0.39
C CYS A 172 -5.70 -17.48 1.04
N GLU A 173 -5.70 -18.65 1.68
CA GLU A 173 -5.28 -18.80 3.08
C GLU A 173 -3.81 -18.41 3.29
N LYS A 174 -2.90 -18.76 2.36
CA LYS A 174 -1.49 -18.34 2.43
C LYS A 174 -1.35 -16.83 2.43
N THR A 175 -2.03 -16.15 1.51
CA THR A 175 -2.03 -14.68 1.45
C THR A 175 -2.67 -14.07 2.70
N LYS A 176 -3.75 -14.67 3.21
CA LYS A 176 -4.44 -14.20 4.43
C LYS A 176 -3.52 -14.25 5.64
N LEU A 177 -2.79 -15.36 5.82
CA LEU A 177 -1.84 -15.52 6.93
C LEU A 177 -0.71 -14.48 6.83
N CYS A 178 -0.06 -14.37 5.66
CA CYS A 178 0.97 -13.37 5.42
C CYS A 178 0.48 -11.95 5.71
N ALA A 179 -0.65 -11.57 5.13
CA ALA A 179 -1.22 -10.24 5.31
C ALA A 179 -1.59 -9.96 6.78
N LYS A 180 -2.06 -10.97 7.51
CA LYS A 180 -2.34 -10.86 8.97
C LYS A 180 -1.06 -10.54 9.73
N ILE A 181 0.03 -11.26 9.49
CA ILE A 181 1.33 -11.05 10.15
C ILE A 181 1.84 -9.63 9.89
N GLU A 182 1.86 -9.20 8.63
CA GLU A 182 2.28 -7.85 8.24
C GLU A 182 1.45 -6.76 8.91
N ARG A 183 0.14 -6.93 8.98
CA ARG A 183 -0.79 -5.98 9.63
C ARG A 183 -0.67 -6.00 11.14
N THR A 184 -0.40 -7.16 11.74
CA THR A 184 -0.10 -7.26 13.17
C THR A 184 1.16 -6.50 13.51
N PHE A 185 2.24 -6.65 12.74
CA PHE A 185 3.47 -5.88 12.90
C PHE A 185 3.22 -4.37 12.84
N LEU A 186 2.46 -3.89 11.85
CA LEU A 186 2.07 -2.49 11.74
C LEU A 186 1.28 -2.00 12.95
N ASN A 187 0.34 -2.82 13.43
CA ASN A 187 -0.51 -2.47 14.57
C ASN A 187 0.28 -2.43 15.89
N THR A 188 1.19 -3.39 16.09
CA THR A 188 2.06 -3.45 17.28
C THR A 188 2.97 -2.22 17.39
N LEU A 189 3.42 -1.69 16.27
CA LEU A 189 4.20 -0.44 16.24
C LEU A 189 3.33 0.82 16.28
N GLU A 190 2.02 0.67 16.58
CA GLU A 190 1.05 1.78 16.58
C GLU A 190 1.04 2.60 15.29
N GLY A 191 1.51 1.97 14.22
CA GLY A 191 1.62 2.60 12.90
C GLY A 191 0.28 2.63 12.18
N GLY A 192 -0.06 3.75 11.61
CA GLY A 192 -1.12 3.86 10.60
C GLY A 192 -0.57 3.71 9.18
N CYS A 193 -1.44 3.79 8.18
CA CYS A 193 -1.06 3.75 6.75
C CYS A 193 -0.06 4.85 6.35
N THR A 194 0.15 5.85 7.20
CA THR A 194 1.03 6.99 7.00
C THR A 194 2.37 6.88 7.72
N ALA A 195 2.56 5.85 8.56
CA ALA A 195 3.83 5.66 9.25
C ALA A 195 4.92 5.14 8.27
N PRO A 196 6.21 5.48 8.50
CA PRO A 196 7.32 5.01 7.67
C PRO A 196 7.70 3.55 8.01
N ILE A 197 6.70 2.66 8.00
CA ILE A 197 6.82 1.23 8.33
C ILE A 197 6.65 0.41 7.07
N GLY A 198 7.57 -0.52 6.85
CA GLY A 198 7.48 -1.56 5.84
C GLY A 198 7.30 -2.93 6.51
N ALA A 199 6.51 -3.82 5.89
CA ALA A 199 6.47 -5.22 6.27
C ALA A 199 6.06 -6.08 5.06
N HIS A 200 6.73 -7.20 4.92
CA HIS A 200 6.44 -8.19 3.91
C HIS A 200 6.68 -9.58 4.46
N SER A 201 5.75 -10.49 4.20
CA SER A 201 5.90 -11.90 4.50
C SER A 201 5.55 -12.76 3.30
N ARG A 202 6.17 -13.93 3.20
CA ARG A 202 5.90 -14.95 2.22
C ARG A 202 6.07 -16.33 2.84
N ILE A 203 5.39 -17.32 2.27
CA ILE A 203 5.49 -18.72 2.68
C ILE A 203 6.02 -19.51 1.48
N GLU A 204 7.17 -20.15 1.67
CA GLU A 204 7.84 -21.02 0.71
C GLU A 204 8.19 -22.34 1.40
N ASN A 205 7.79 -23.48 0.84
CA ASN A 205 8.05 -24.81 1.40
C ASN A 205 7.71 -24.90 2.92
N ASP A 206 6.52 -24.42 3.29
CA ASP A 206 5.99 -24.35 4.66
C ASP A 206 6.82 -23.51 5.65
N THR A 207 7.83 -22.79 5.16
CA THR A 207 8.59 -21.83 5.95
C THR A 207 8.05 -20.43 5.72
N LEU A 208 7.81 -19.72 6.82
CA LEU A 208 7.40 -18.31 6.80
C LEU A 208 8.66 -17.44 6.82
N PHE A 209 8.78 -16.58 5.82
CA PHE A 209 9.80 -15.53 5.78
C PHE A 209 9.13 -14.19 6.08
N PHE A 210 9.74 -13.42 6.95
CA PHE A 210 9.26 -12.09 7.31
C PHE A 210 10.37 -11.06 7.20
N LYS A 211 10.03 -9.90 6.62
CA LYS A 211 10.89 -8.73 6.58
C LYS A 211 10.12 -7.50 7.03
N GLY A 212 10.60 -6.86 8.08
CA GLY A 212 10.01 -5.66 8.66
C GLY A 212 10.99 -4.50 8.74
N GLY A 213 10.49 -3.27 8.82
CA GLY A 213 11.33 -2.11 9.02
C GLY A 213 10.55 -0.89 9.48
N LEU A 214 11.12 -0.19 10.46
CA LEU A 214 10.70 1.12 10.93
C LEU A 214 11.82 2.10 10.57
N PHE A 215 11.46 3.25 10.01
CA PHE A 215 12.40 4.24 9.50
C PHE A 215 12.12 5.62 10.08
N SER A 216 13.15 6.44 10.29
CA SER A 216 12.96 7.87 10.52
C SER A 216 12.49 8.57 9.23
N LEU A 217 11.75 9.68 9.35
CA LEU A 217 11.18 10.40 8.19
C LEU A 217 12.24 10.96 7.23
N ASP A 218 13.44 11.23 7.74
CA ASP A 218 14.60 11.69 6.98
C ASP A 218 15.49 10.53 6.46
N GLY A 219 15.16 9.29 6.82
CA GLY A 219 15.86 8.09 6.40
C GLY A 219 17.18 7.80 7.12
N LYS A 220 17.60 8.63 8.09
CA LYS A 220 18.89 8.45 8.79
C LYS A 220 18.89 7.21 9.66
N ASP A 221 17.83 7.02 10.43
CA ASP A 221 17.71 5.90 11.34
C ASP A 221 16.75 4.84 10.80
N ALA A 222 17.04 3.58 11.07
CA ALA A 222 16.17 2.46 10.76
C ALA A 222 16.42 1.29 11.73
N ILE A 223 15.33 0.63 12.07
CA ILE A 223 15.33 -0.69 12.71
C ILE A 223 14.72 -1.65 11.71
N THR A 224 15.46 -2.68 11.33
CA THR A 224 15.00 -3.68 10.37
C THR A 224 15.12 -5.09 10.95
N LEU A 225 14.16 -5.94 10.60
CA LEU A 225 14.12 -7.35 10.92
C LEU A 225 14.00 -8.13 9.63
N ASP A 226 14.79 -9.19 9.49
CA ASP A 226 14.72 -10.17 8.40
C ASP A 226 14.85 -11.53 9.06
N ASP A 227 13.76 -12.32 9.09
CA ASP A 227 13.64 -13.56 9.86
C ASP A 227 12.90 -14.64 9.06
N GLN A 228 13.10 -15.92 9.47
CA GLN A 228 12.48 -17.11 8.86
C GLN A 228 12.07 -18.14 9.90
#